data_ded405642517e1ba56b1c2d95edc1f22
#
_entry.id   ded405642517e1ba56b1c2d95edc1f22
#
_cell.length_a   1.000
_cell.length_b   1.000
_cell.length_c   1.000
_cell.angle_alpha   90.00
_cell.angle_beta   90.00
_cell.angle_gamma   90.00
#
_symmetry.space_group_name_H-M   'P 1'
#
loop_
_entity.id
_entity.type
_entity.pdbx_description
1 polymer ?
#
loop_
_entity_poly.entity_id
_entity_poly.type
_entity_poly.pdbx_seq_one_letter_code
_entity_poly.pdbx_strand_id
1 'polypeptide(L)'
;MIRWIFTRLLGFFLPSLLSSFFQNSTKGEAGKIEVEFKILDNRLGNEIPLPKFHTSGSAAIDLRTNIKETCTLGANETKLFSTGFAIHIKDARFAALILPRSGLGHKDGIVLGNLSGLIDSDLSLIHI
;
A
#
# COMPACT_ATOMS: atom_id res chain seq x y z
N MET A 1 -10.47 -6.63 -0.74
CA MET A 1 -9.61 -5.69 -1.49
C MET A 1 -8.96 -4.73 -0.50
N ILE A 2 -7.65 -4.79 -0.34
CA ILE A 2 -6.84 -4.03 0.62
C ILE A 2 -6.21 -2.84 -0.12
N ARG A 3 -6.02 -1.73 0.54
CA ARG A 3 -5.56 -0.49 -0.09
C ARG A 3 -4.17 -0.09 0.41
N TRP A 4 -3.26 0.24 -0.51
CA TRP A 4 -1.94 0.80 -0.22
C TRP A 4 -1.96 2.32 -0.27
N ILE A 5 -1.34 2.94 0.73
CA ILE A 5 -1.05 4.36 0.72
C ILE A 5 0.47 4.50 0.82
N PHE A 6 1.07 5.08 -0.20
CA PHE A 6 2.43 5.58 -0.10
C PHE A 6 2.37 6.95 0.55
N THR A 7 2.66 6.99 1.82
CA THR A 7 2.67 8.26 2.55
C THR A 7 4.09 8.78 2.61
N ARG A 8 4.32 9.91 1.96
CA ARG A 8 5.47 10.75 2.29
C ARG A 8 5.24 11.24 3.71
N LEU A 9 5.97 10.71 4.68
CA LEU A 9 5.95 11.19 6.06
C LEU A 9 6.64 12.55 6.09
N LEU A 10 6.00 13.59 5.58
CA LEU A 10 6.38 14.98 5.78
C LEU A 10 5.33 15.61 6.67
N GLY A 11 5.70 15.68 7.92
CA GLY A 11 5.31 16.58 8.95
C GLY A 11 3.96 17.29 8.82
N PHE A 12 2.96 16.74 9.49
CA PHE A 12 1.93 17.61 10.06
C PHE A 12 2.55 18.30 11.27
N PHE A 13 3.11 19.50 11.10
CA PHE A 13 3.21 20.48 12.20
C PHE A 13 3.59 21.87 11.68
N LEU A 14 2.70 22.86 11.97
CA LEU A 14 2.84 24.33 11.97
C LEU A 14 3.05 25.09 10.64
N PRO A 15 2.02 25.85 10.19
CA PRO A 15 2.07 26.57 8.92
C PRO A 15 2.96 27.83 8.88
N SER A 16 3.51 28.31 9.99
CA SER A 16 4.13 29.65 10.01
C SER A 16 5.64 29.69 10.16
N LEU A 17 6.32 28.60 10.50
CA LEU A 17 7.78 28.57 10.66
C LEU A 17 8.53 27.76 9.61
N LEU A 18 7.83 27.02 8.77
CA LEU A 18 8.43 26.13 7.75
C LEU A 18 8.40 26.70 6.33
N SER A 19 7.76 27.84 6.08
CA SER A 19 7.72 28.42 4.74
C SER A 19 9.10 28.84 4.21
N SER A 20 10.03 29.22 5.07
CA SER A 20 11.38 29.63 4.68
C SER A 20 12.32 28.44 4.44
N PHE A 21 12.03 27.27 5.03
CA PHE A 21 12.86 26.05 4.81
C PHE A 21 12.53 25.35 3.49
N PHE A 22 11.33 25.55 2.95
CA PHE A 22 10.89 24.89 1.72
C PHE A 22 11.19 25.66 0.43
N GLN A 23 11.63 26.93 0.52
CA GLN A 23 11.94 27.71 -0.68
C GLN A 23 13.30 27.40 -1.33
N ASN A 24 14.17 26.64 -0.68
CA ASN A 24 15.47 26.25 -1.22
C ASN A 24 15.59 24.75 -1.57
N SER A 25 14.50 24.00 -1.54
CA SER A 25 14.50 22.67 -2.13
C SER A 25 14.29 22.84 -3.63
N THR A 26 15.38 22.71 -4.38
CA THR A 26 15.45 22.59 -5.83
C THR A 26 14.16 22.01 -6.41
N LYS A 27 13.71 22.55 -7.54
CA LYS A 27 12.74 21.94 -8.48
C LYS A 27 13.25 20.56 -8.95
N GLY A 28 13.36 19.61 -8.03
CA GLY A 28 13.39 18.21 -8.35
C GLY A 28 11.96 17.84 -8.72
N GLU A 29 11.77 17.24 -9.87
CA GLU A 29 10.54 16.57 -10.28
C GLU A 29 9.93 15.92 -9.06
N ALA A 30 8.64 16.16 -8.78
CA ALA A 30 7.93 15.56 -7.66
C ALA A 30 8.11 14.06 -7.78
N GLY A 31 8.99 13.50 -6.91
CA GLY A 31 9.73 12.30 -7.21
C GLY A 31 8.83 11.12 -7.42
N LYS A 32 8.94 10.49 -8.55
CA LYS A 32 8.52 9.11 -8.75
C LYS A 32 9.29 8.25 -7.76
N ILE A 33 8.56 7.51 -6.94
CA ILE A 33 9.14 6.50 -6.06
C ILE A 33 9.25 5.23 -6.87
N GLU A 34 10.46 4.70 -7.01
CA GLU A 34 10.67 3.39 -7.60
C GLU A 34 10.54 2.32 -6.52
N VAL A 35 9.67 1.36 -6.77
CA VAL A 35 9.45 0.20 -5.93
C VAL A 35 9.74 -1.04 -6.76
N GLU A 36 10.63 -1.91 -6.27
CA GLU A 36 10.79 -3.21 -6.89
C GLU A 36 9.54 -4.05 -6.69
N PHE A 37 9.10 -4.68 -7.75
CA PHE A 37 7.91 -5.51 -7.76
C PHE A 37 8.25 -6.89 -8.35
N LYS A 38 7.99 -7.94 -7.58
CA LYS A 38 8.24 -9.32 -8.00
C LYS A 38 6.93 -10.09 -8.04
N ILE A 39 6.58 -10.61 -9.21
CA ILE A 39 5.44 -11.51 -9.39
C ILE A 39 5.81 -12.88 -8.84
N LEU A 40 4.97 -13.43 -7.97
CA LEU A 40 5.12 -14.75 -7.35
C LEU A 40 4.06 -15.74 -7.85
N ASP A 41 2.93 -15.25 -8.33
CA ASP A 41 1.85 -16.04 -8.91
C ASP A 41 1.63 -15.63 -10.37
N ASN A 42 1.78 -16.56 -11.30
CA ASN A 42 1.70 -16.34 -12.75
C ASN A 42 0.31 -15.89 -13.25
N ARG A 43 -0.72 -15.98 -12.43
CA ARG A 43 -2.06 -15.43 -12.74
C ARG A 43 -2.11 -13.91 -12.67
N LEU A 44 -1.17 -13.27 -11.93
CA LEU A 44 -1.09 -11.82 -11.90
C LEU A 44 -0.71 -11.25 -13.27
N GLY A 45 -1.46 -10.27 -13.70
CA GLY A 45 -1.34 -9.66 -15.03
C GLY A 45 -2.15 -10.38 -16.11
N ASN A 46 -2.64 -11.59 -15.83
CA ASN A 46 -3.49 -12.37 -16.73
C ASN A 46 -4.92 -12.49 -16.17
N GLU A 47 -5.13 -13.39 -15.22
CA GLU A 47 -6.43 -13.62 -14.59
C GLU A 47 -6.70 -12.60 -13.47
N ILE A 48 -5.66 -12.20 -12.73
CA ILE A 48 -5.74 -11.24 -11.64
C ILE A 48 -5.07 -9.94 -12.10
N PRO A 49 -5.78 -8.81 -12.13
CA PRO A 49 -5.20 -7.54 -12.54
C PRO A 49 -4.02 -7.13 -11.65
N LEU A 50 -2.96 -6.60 -12.25
CA LEU A 50 -1.88 -5.97 -11.50
C LEU A 50 -2.40 -4.79 -10.68
N PRO A 51 -1.80 -4.54 -9.49
CA PRO A 51 -2.12 -3.37 -8.70
C PRO A 51 -1.88 -2.07 -9.51
N LYS A 52 -2.86 -1.18 -9.50
CA LYS A 52 -2.77 0.11 -10.18
C LYS A 52 -3.59 1.18 -9.46
N PHE A 53 -3.26 2.43 -9.72
CA PHE A 53 -4.11 3.54 -9.32
C PHE A 53 -5.40 3.54 -10.13
N HIS A 54 -6.54 3.74 -9.49
CA HIS A 54 -7.84 3.78 -10.17
C HIS A 54 -8.07 5.08 -10.94
N THR A 55 -7.59 6.19 -10.41
CA THR A 55 -7.71 7.53 -10.98
C THR A 55 -6.39 8.29 -10.82
N SER A 56 -6.21 9.38 -11.55
CA SER A 56 -5.06 10.26 -11.41
C SER A 56 -4.91 10.90 -10.02
N GLY A 57 -6.02 11.02 -9.27
CA GLY A 57 -6.04 11.53 -7.90
C GLY A 57 -5.98 10.45 -6.82
N SER A 58 -5.85 9.18 -7.18
CA SER A 58 -5.76 8.10 -6.19
C SER A 58 -4.45 8.19 -5.42
N ALA A 59 -4.54 8.23 -4.08
CA ALA A 59 -3.37 8.21 -3.20
C ALA A 59 -2.88 6.78 -2.88
N ALA A 60 -3.63 5.75 -3.30
CA ALA A 60 -3.35 4.36 -2.96
C ALA A 60 -3.74 3.42 -4.10
N ILE A 61 -3.12 2.26 -4.14
CA ILE A 61 -3.49 1.16 -5.01
C ILE A 61 -4.28 0.10 -4.24
N ASP A 62 -5.21 -0.56 -4.92
CA ASP A 62 -5.97 -1.66 -4.31
C ASP A 62 -5.19 -2.97 -4.44
N LEU A 63 -5.03 -3.67 -3.31
CA LEU A 63 -4.50 -5.03 -3.28
C LEU A 63 -5.65 -6.02 -3.41
N ARG A 64 -5.42 -7.08 -4.18
CA ARG A 64 -6.33 -8.20 -4.35
C ARG A 64 -5.73 -9.46 -3.77
N THR A 65 -6.55 -10.28 -3.14
CA THR A 65 -6.14 -11.63 -2.77
C THR A 65 -6.06 -12.51 -4.02
N ASN A 66 -5.11 -13.44 -4.05
CA ASN A 66 -4.94 -14.39 -5.15
C ASN A 66 -5.58 -15.76 -4.88
N ILE A 67 -6.64 -15.81 -4.07
CA ILE A 67 -7.36 -17.03 -3.77
C ILE A 67 -7.95 -17.67 -5.03
N LYS A 68 -7.92 -19.00 -5.08
CA LYS A 68 -8.48 -19.78 -6.21
C LYS A 68 -9.97 -20.07 -6.04
N GLU A 69 -10.39 -20.22 -4.78
CA GLU A 69 -11.76 -20.58 -4.43
C GLU A 69 -12.36 -19.55 -3.47
N THR A 70 -13.67 -19.48 -3.46
CA THR A 70 -14.40 -18.63 -2.50
C THR A 70 -14.06 -19.07 -1.08
N CYS A 71 -13.69 -18.11 -0.24
CA CYS A 71 -13.41 -18.33 1.17
C CYS A 71 -14.43 -17.56 2.01
N THR A 72 -15.09 -18.29 2.90
CA THR A 72 -15.98 -17.70 3.90
C THR A 72 -15.20 -17.43 5.19
N LEU A 73 -15.36 -16.25 5.75
CA LEU A 73 -14.86 -15.89 7.08
C LEU A 73 -16.03 -15.80 8.04
N GLY A 74 -15.94 -16.53 9.14
CA GLY A 74 -16.88 -16.38 10.25
C GLY A 74 -16.62 -15.12 11.06
N ALA A 75 -17.57 -14.73 11.91
CA ALA A 75 -17.39 -13.61 12.82
C ALA A 75 -16.19 -13.87 13.77
N ASN A 76 -15.31 -12.88 13.91
CA ASN A 76 -14.06 -12.95 14.69
C ASN A 76 -13.03 -13.96 14.14
N GLU A 77 -13.20 -14.46 12.93
CA GLU A 77 -12.21 -15.30 12.28
C GLU A 77 -11.15 -14.45 11.60
N THR A 78 -9.88 -14.85 11.72
CA THR A 78 -8.75 -14.25 11.03
C THR A 78 -8.12 -15.25 10.08
N LYS A 79 -7.84 -14.81 8.84
CA LYS A 79 -7.19 -15.64 7.83
C LYS A 79 -6.13 -14.84 7.08
N LEU A 80 -5.01 -15.49 6.80
CA LEU A 80 -3.94 -14.90 6.00
C LEU A 80 -4.21 -15.16 4.53
N PHE A 81 -4.13 -14.10 3.72
CA PHE A 81 -4.26 -14.17 2.27
C PHE A 81 -3.01 -13.62 1.59
N SER A 82 -2.53 -14.32 0.57
CA SER A 82 -1.48 -13.82 -0.31
C SER A 82 -2.08 -12.92 -1.38
N THR A 83 -1.30 -11.94 -1.84
CA THR A 83 -1.60 -11.13 -3.02
C THR A 83 -0.94 -11.67 -4.29
N GLY A 84 0.00 -12.62 -4.15
CA GLY A 84 0.73 -13.22 -5.26
C GLY A 84 1.90 -12.39 -5.76
N PHE A 85 2.33 -11.36 -5.03
CA PHE A 85 3.53 -10.59 -5.35
C PHE A 85 4.29 -10.16 -4.09
N ALA A 86 5.50 -9.70 -4.29
CA ALA A 86 6.33 -9.09 -3.26
C ALA A 86 6.82 -7.72 -3.72
N ILE A 87 7.12 -6.84 -2.76
CA ILE A 87 7.69 -5.51 -3.03
C ILE A 87 8.93 -5.25 -2.19
N HIS A 88 9.75 -4.33 -2.68
CA HIS A 88 10.86 -3.77 -1.93
C HIS A 88 10.96 -2.25 -2.18
N ILE A 89 10.95 -1.50 -1.09
CA ILE A 89 11.09 -0.04 -1.10
C ILE A 89 12.55 0.26 -0.80
N LYS A 90 13.38 0.49 -1.80
CA LYS A 90 14.82 0.73 -1.60
C LYS A 90 15.18 2.05 -0.94
N ASP A 91 14.28 3.00 -0.94
CA ASP A 91 14.54 4.37 -0.51
C ASP A 91 14.11 4.57 0.95
N ALA A 92 15.09 4.73 1.84
CA ALA A 92 14.88 4.92 3.28
C ALA A 92 14.06 6.17 3.66
N ARG A 93 13.77 7.05 2.70
CA ARG A 93 12.89 8.20 2.91
C ARG A 93 11.41 7.83 2.90
N PHE A 94 11.06 6.59 2.56
CA PHE A 94 9.70 6.13 2.36
C PHE A 94 9.43 4.85 3.12
N ALA A 95 8.19 4.68 3.48
CA ALA A 95 7.62 3.43 3.99
C ALA A 95 6.27 3.22 3.31
N ALA A 96 5.78 1.98 3.25
CA ALA A 96 4.44 1.71 2.76
C ALA A 96 3.49 1.37 3.91
N LEU A 97 2.23 1.80 3.77
CA LEU A 97 1.16 1.47 4.69
C LEU A 97 0.12 0.60 3.99
N ILE A 98 -0.23 -0.50 4.62
CA ILE A 98 -1.37 -1.33 4.25
C ILE A 98 -2.53 -0.94 5.15
N LEU A 99 -3.64 -0.53 4.54
CA LEU A 99 -4.84 -0.11 5.25
C LEU A 99 -6.05 -0.90 4.77
N PRO A 100 -7.03 -1.16 5.65
CA PRO A 100 -8.29 -1.75 5.23
C PRO A 100 -9.03 -0.78 4.30
N ARG A 101 -9.76 -1.33 3.34
CA ARG A 101 -10.63 -0.53 2.50
C ARG A 101 -11.86 -0.12 3.30
N SER A 102 -12.11 1.17 3.42
CA SER A 102 -13.21 1.73 4.24
C SER A 102 -14.58 1.10 3.94
N GLY A 103 -14.86 0.84 2.65
CA GLY A 103 -16.13 0.22 2.26
C GLY A 103 -16.31 -1.21 2.77
N LEU A 104 -15.25 -2.02 2.76
CA LEU A 104 -15.29 -3.38 3.30
C LEU A 104 -15.43 -3.39 4.83
N GLY A 105 -14.69 -2.51 5.52
CA GLY A 105 -14.81 -2.39 6.97
C GLY A 105 -16.21 -1.96 7.40
N HIS A 106 -16.76 -0.94 6.73
CA HIS A 106 -18.07 -0.41 7.10
C HIS A 106 -19.24 -1.33 6.75
N LYS A 107 -19.22 -1.95 5.56
CA LYS A 107 -20.35 -2.75 5.06
C LYS A 107 -20.29 -4.21 5.50
N ASP A 108 -19.11 -4.78 5.48
CA ASP A 108 -18.91 -6.22 5.59
C ASP A 108 -18.15 -6.61 6.88
N GLY A 109 -17.71 -5.63 7.68
CA GLY A 109 -16.94 -5.87 8.89
C GLY A 109 -15.54 -6.45 8.63
N ILE A 110 -15.04 -6.40 7.39
CA ILE A 110 -13.74 -6.98 7.02
C ILE A 110 -12.65 -5.93 7.21
N VAL A 111 -11.75 -6.19 8.14
CA VAL A 111 -10.62 -5.33 8.47
C VAL A 111 -9.31 -6.14 8.47
N LEU A 112 -8.18 -5.45 8.60
CA LEU A 112 -6.90 -6.13 8.80
C LEU A 112 -6.80 -6.59 10.26
N GLY A 113 -6.28 -7.79 10.48
CA GLY A 113 -6.08 -8.34 11.81
C GLY A 113 -5.13 -7.52 12.69
N ASN A 114 -4.19 -6.80 12.09
CA ASN A 114 -3.28 -5.86 12.74
C ASN A 114 -3.70 -4.39 12.60
N LEU A 115 -4.90 -4.11 12.13
CA LEU A 115 -5.50 -2.79 11.85
C LEU A 115 -4.77 -2.03 10.73
N SER A 116 -3.45 -1.96 10.74
CA SER A 116 -2.60 -1.37 9.70
C SER A 116 -1.28 -2.14 9.63
N GLY A 117 -0.74 -2.29 8.44
CA GLY A 117 0.59 -2.85 8.21
C GLY A 117 1.57 -1.76 7.82
N LEU A 118 2.71 -1.67 8.51
CA LEU A 118 3.83 -0.81 8.10
C LEU A 118 4.88 -1.68 7.42
N ILE A 119 5.39 -1.21 6.29
CA ILE A 119 6.48 -1.85 5.56
C ILE A 119 7.63 -0.86 5.48
N ASP A 120 8.70 -1.18 6.18
CA ASP A 120 9.92 -0.38 6.20
C ASP A 120 10.72 -0.60 4.90
N SER A 121 11.54 0.37 4.57
CA SER A 121 12.32 0.37 3.31
C SER A 121 13.47 -0.63 3.31
N ASP A 122 13.95 -1.05 4.48
CA ASP A 122 15.04 -2.02 4.64
C ASP A 122 14.55 -3.48 4.59
N LEU A 123 13.24 -3.69 4.61
CA LEU A 123 12.66 -5.00 4.38
C LEU A 123 12.76 -5.38 2.90
N SER A 124 13.54 -6.41 2.58
CA SER A 124 13.70 -6.88 1.20
C SER A 124 12.54 -7.76 0.77
N LEU A 125 11.96 -7.49 -0.41
CA LEU A 125 10.95 -8.29 -1.11
C LEU A 125 9.91 -8.95 -0.20
N ILE A 126 9.18 -8.12 0.56
CA ILE A 126 8.12 -8.58 1.43
C ILE A 126 6.99 -9.18 0.61
N HIS A 127 6.59 -10.38 0.99
CA HIS A 127 5.40 -11.05 0.50
C HIS A 127 4.16 -10.40 1.13
N ILE A 128 3.26 -9.98 0.27
CA ILE A 128 2.04 -9.30 0.66
C ILE A 128 0.84 -10.20 0.41
#